data_5a2d3d6d3c44514e0ffeba926d6808fb
#
_entry.id   5a2d3d6d3c44514e0ffeba926d6808fb
#
_cell.length_a   1.000
_cell.length_b   1.000
_cell.length_c   1.000
_cell.angle_alpha   90.00
_cell.angle_beta   90.00
_cell.angle_gamma   90.00
#
_symmetry.space_group_name_H-M   'P 1'
#
loop_
_entity.id
_entity.type
_entity.pdbx_description
1 polymer ?
#
loop_
_entity_poly.entity_id
_entity_poly.type
_entity_poly.pdbx_seq_one_letter_code
_entity_poly.pdbx_strand_id
1 'polypeptide(L)'
;MAFAAIGIVFGDIGTSPMYAMHEAIHATGLPPGGEAVLGVASLIFWTLTLIVSIKYILFIMMVDNNGEGGIFALVSVLRARVSSSSAFAQSTIFALTIISVSLLFADSLITPPLSIMAAIEGVEMIDKDA
;
A
#
# COMPACT_ATOMS: atom_id res chain seq x y z
N MET A 1 10.80 13.79 13.34
CA MET A 1 9.68 12.89 12.97
C MET A 1 8.68 13.54 12.00
N ALA A 2 8.19 14.77 12.20
CA ALA A 2 7.23 15.42 11.29
C ALA A 2 7.70 15.54 9.84
N PHE A 3 8.94 15.92 9.58
CA PHE A 3 9.48 16.01 8.22
C PHE A 3 9.53 14.66 7.49
N ALA A 4 9.84 13.56 8.20
CA ALA A 4 9.81 12.23 7.61
C ALA A 4 8.38 11.80 7.27
N ALA A 5 7.40 12.15 8.10
CA ALA A 5 5.98 11.88 7.83
C ALA A 5 5.49 12.64 6.58
N ILE A 6 5.93 13.90 6.37
CA ILE A 6 5.61 14.67 5.17
C ILE A 6 6.17 13.96 3.91
N GLY A 7 7.42 13.47 3.97
CA GLY A 7 8.02 12.74 2.86
C GLY A 7 7.23 11.47 2.49
N ILE A 8 6.76 10.72 3.47
CA ILE A 8 5.94 9.52 3.24
C ILE A 8 4.57 9.90 2.67
N VAL A 9 3.90 10.91 3.23
CA VAL A 9 2.55 11.31 2.78
C VAL A 9 2.57 11.82 1.34
N PHE A 10 3.51 12.68 0.98
CA PHE A 10 3.56 13.28 -0.35
C PHE A 10 4.40 12.48 -1.35
N GLY A 11 5.47 11.82 -0.90
CA GLY A 11 6.37 11.06 -1.77
C GLY A 11 5.94 9.63 -2.05
N ASP A 12 5.21 9.01 -1.15
CA ASP A 12 4.78 7.62 -1.27
C ASP A 12 3.25 7.52 -1.43
N ILE A 13 2.49 7.93 -0.42
CA ILE A 13 1.03 7.84 -0.44
C ILE A 13 0.40 8.74 -1.49
N GLY A 14 0.92 9.96 -1.67
CA GLY A 14 0.37 10.96 -2.59
C GLY A 14 0.60 10.63 -4.07
N THR A 15 1.66 9.92 -4.42
CA THR A 15 1.99 9.57 -5.82
C THR A 15 1.28 8.31 -6.30
N SER A 16 1.05 7.34 -5.43
CA SER A 16 0.47 6.04 -5.78
C SER A 16 -0.89 6.12 -6.49
N PRO A 17 -1.87 6.94 -6.03
CA PRO A 17 -3.12 7.11 -6.74
C PRO A 17 -2.97 7.72 -8.14
N MET A 18 -1.96 8.56 -8.35
CA MET A 18 -1.74 9.24 -9.64
C MET A 18 -1.30 8.24 -10.72
N TYR A 19 -0.25 7.45 -10.48
CA TYR A 19 0.16 6.44 -11.46
C TYR A 19 -0.85 5.30 -11.57
N ALA A 20 -1.50 4.90 -10.48
CA ALA A 20 -2.55 3.89 -10.53
C ALA A 20 -3.75 4.34 -11.37
N MET A 21 -4.13 5.62 -11.28
CA MET A 21 -5.19 6.19 -12.10
C MET A 21 -4.79 6.23 -13.58
N HIS A 22 -3.57 6.67 -13.89
CA HIS A 22 -3.05 6.71 -15.26
C HIS A 22 -3.07 5.32 -15.91
N GLU A 23 -2.48 4.32 -15.25
CA GLU A 23 -2.42 2.95 -15.74
C GLU A 23 -3.82 2.32 -15.85
N ALA A 24 -4.71 2.57 -14.89
CA ALA A 24 -6.06 2.04 -14.93
C ALA A 24 -6.87 2.62 -16.11
N ILE A 25 -6.76 3.92 -16.40
CA ILE A 25 -7.40 4.53 -17.55
C ILE A 25 -6.86 3.94 -18.85
N HIS A 26 -5.54 3.81 -18.97
CA HIS A 26 -4.90 3.15 -20.13
C HIS A 26 -5.39 1.72 -20.33
N ALA A 27 -5.51 0.96 -19.26
CA ALA A 27 -5.96 -0.42 -19.30
C ALA A 27 -7.44 -0.58 -19.75
N THR A 28 -8.27 0.44 -19.59
CA THR A 28 -9.67 0.39 -20.08
C THR A 28 -9.77 0.41 -21.60
N GLY A 29 -8.75 0.90 -22.31
CA GLY A 29 -8.77 1.11 -23.75
C GLY A 29 -9.82 2.13 -24.22
N LEU A 30 -10.48 2.80 -23.29
CA LEU A 30 -11.45 3.86 -23.59
C LEU A 30 -10.73 5.20 -23.78
N PRO A 31 -11.25 6.07 -24.65
CA PRO A 31 -10.74 7.42 -24.72
C PRO A 31 -10.86 8.09 -23.35
N PRO A 32 -9.92 8.96 -22.95
CA PRO A 32 -9.94 9.64 -21.67
C PRO A 32 -11.14 10.61 -21.62
N GLY A 33 -12.29 10.07 -21.27
CA GLY A 33 -13.56 10.77 -21.10
C GLY A 33 -13.99 10.80 -19.64
N GLY A 34 -14.88 11.73 -19.30
CA GLY A 34 -15.32 11.95 -17.92
C GLY A 34 -15.85 10.69 -17.22
N GLU A 35 -16.54 9.81 -17.93
CA GLU A 35 -17.09 8.57 -17.35
C GLU A 35 -15.99 7.56 -16.96
N ALA A 36 -14.97 7.36 -17.81
CA ALA A 36 -13.86 6.46 -17.52
C ALA A 36 -13.06 6.99 -16.32
N VAL A 37 -12.78 8.29 -16.28
CA VAL A 37 -12.05 8.94 -15.18
C VAL A 37 -12.83 8.82 -13.87
N LEU A 38 -14.12 9.08 -13.86
CA LEU A 38 -14.96 8.95 -12.67
C LEU A 38 -15.07 7.50 -12.20
N GLY A 39 -15.18 6.54 -13.11
CA GLY A 39 -15.19 5.12 -12.79
C GLY A 39 -13.91 4.66 -12.09
N VAL A 40 -12.76 5.00 -12.65
CA VAL A 40 -11.44 4.67 -12.06
C VAL A 40 -11.24 5.39 -10.72
N ALA A 41 -11.56 6.67 -10.64
CA ALA A 41 -11.49 7.44 -9.40
C ALA A 41 -12.37 6.83 -8.30
N SER A 42 -13.57 6.38 -8.64
CA SER A 42 -14.48 5.69 -7.72
C SER A 42 -13.88 4.36 -7.24
N LEU A 43 -13.29 3.57 -8.12
CA LEU A 43 -12.60 2.33 -7.73
C LEU A 43 -11.44 2.58 -6.77
N ILE A 44 -10.61 3.57 -7.05
CA ILE A 44 -9.50 3.96 -6.17
C ILE A 44 -10.04 4.40 -4.81
N PHE A 45 -11.03 5.28 -4.79
CA PHE A 45 -11.64 5.78 -3.56
C PHE A 45 -12.21 4.63 -2.69
N TRP A 46 -12.99 3.73 -3.28
CA TRP A 46 -13.58 2.63 -2.53
C TRP A 46 -12.54 1.60 -2.09
N THR A 47 -11.52 1.32 -2.91
CA THR A 47 -10.42 0.44 -2.54
C THR A 47 -9.65 0.98 -1.34
N LEU A 48 -9.28 2.27 -1.35
CA LEU A 48 -8.63 2.92 -0.21
C LEU A 48 -9.54 2.92 1.02
N THR A 49 -10.81 3.21 0.87
CA THR A 49 -11.76 3.21 1.98
C THR A 49 -11.89 1.82 2.62
N LEU A 50 -12.09 0.78 1.82
CA LEU A 50 -12.28 -0.58 2.33
C LEU A 50 -10.99 -1.19 2.86
N ILE A 51 -9.88 -1.08 2.12
CA ILE A 51 -8.62 -1.75 2.48
C ILE A 51 -7.85 -0.95 3.54
N VAL A 52 -7.69 0.35 3.34
CA VAL A 52 -6.88 1.16 4.26
C VAL A 52 -7.70 1.59 5.47
N SER A 53 -8.84 2.24 5.27
CA SER A 53 -9.59 2.80 6.40
C SER A 53 -10.29 1.72 7.22
N ILE A 54 -11.02 0.81 6.60
CA ILE A 54 -11.79 -0.20 7.34
C ILE A 54 -10.90 -1.36 7.76
N LYS A 55 -10.27 -2.05 6.81
CA LYS A 55 -9.49 -3.26 7.12
C LYS A 55 -8.23 -2.94 7.93
N TYR A 56 -7.42 -1.97 7.49
CA TYR A 56 -6.13 -1.70 8.11
C TYR A 56 -6.28 -0.85 9.38
N ILE A 57 -6.90 0.34 9.29
CA ILE A 57 -6.98 1.25 10.44
C ILE A 57 -7.91 0.70 11.52
N LEU A 58 -9.14 0.26 11.18
CA LEU A 58 -10.10 -0.18 12.19
C LEU A 58 -9.79 -1.57 12.78
N PHE A 59 -9.20 -2.49 12.02
CA PHE A 59 -8.96 -3.85 12.51
C PHE A 59 -7.49 -4.14 12.81
N ILE A 60 -6.57 -3.88 11.85
CA ILE A 60 -5.18 -4.31 12.00
C ILE A 60 -4.42 -3.42 12.98
N MET A 61 -4.64 -2.10 12.94
CA MET A 61 -3.98 -1.18 13.87
C MET A 61 -4.48 -1.28 15.32
N MET A 62 -5.58 -1.99 15.57
CA MET A 62 -6.00 -2.33 16.95
C MET A 62 -5.10 -3.39 17.59
N VAL A 63 -4.30 -4.11 16.80
CA VAL A 63 -3.34 -5.08 17.31
C VAL A 63 -2.07 -4.35 17.72
N ASP A 64 -1.96 -4.11 19.02
CA ASP A 64 -0.83 -3.43 19.65
C ASP A 64 0.04 -4.43 20.43
N ASN A 65 1.34 -4.23 20.33
CA ASN A 65 2.33 -4.92 21.15
C ASN A 65 3.28 -3.90 21.79
N ASN A 66 2.95 -3.45 23.00
CA ASN A 66 3.72 -2.47 23.76
C ASN A 66 3.92 -1.11 23.02
N GLY A 67 2.90 -0.61 22.33
CA GLY A 67 2.96 0.64 21.58
C GLY A 67 3.51 0.49 20.15
N GLU A 68 3.82 -0.73 19.71
CA GLU A 68 4.25 -1.02 18.35
C GLU A 68 3.16 -1.77 17.58
N GLY A 69 2.93 -1.37 16.33
CA GLY A 69 1.97 -1.98 15.41
C GLY A 69 2.63 -2.61 14.18
N GLY A 70 1.81 -3.05 13.23
CA GLY A 70 2.26 -3.60 11.96
C GLY A 70 2.54 -5.10 11.97
N ILE A 71 3.21 -5.59 10.93
CA ILE A 71 3.41 -7.04 10.69
C ILE A 71 4.16 -7.70 11.85
N PHE A 72 5.23 -7.10 12.35
CA PHE A 72 6.04 -7.69 13.41
C PHE A 72 5.31 -7.75 14.75
N ALA A 73 4.53 -6.74 15.09
CA ALA A 73 3.68 -6.74 16.28
C ALA A 73 2.61 -7.85 16.18
N LEU A 74 1.93 -7.95 15.04
CA LEU A 74 0.95 -9.01 14.79
C LEU A 74 1.57 -10.41 14.92
N VAL A 75 2.76 -10.63 14.34
CA VAL A 75 3.47 -11.90 14.44
C VAL A 75 3.85 -12.23 15.88
N SER A 76 4.32 -11.25 16.66
CA SER A 76 4.69 -11.45 18.06
C SER A 76 3.48 -11.86 18.91
N VAL A 77 2.35 -11.19 18.73
CA VAL A 77 1.10 -11.52 19.42
C VAL A 77 0.58 -12.91 19.02
N LEU A 78 0.63 -13.25 17.73
CA LEU A 78 0.23 -14.58 17.25
C LEU A 78 1.14 -15.68 17.80
N ARG A 79 2.44 -15.49 17.78
CA ARG A 79 3.41 -16.46 18.35
C ARG A 79 3.19 -16.70 19.83
N ALA A 80 2.94 -15.65 20.60
CA ALA A 80 2.66 -15.78 22.02
C ALA A 80 1.40 -16.62 22.29
N ARG A 81 0.38 -16.51 21.45
CA ARG A 81 -0.87 -17.28 21.57
C ARG A 81 -0.75 -18.73 21.09
N VAL A 82 0.10 -19.00 20.11
CA VAL A 82 0.22 -20.30 19.44
C VAL A 82 1.43 -21.11 19.98
N SER A 83 2.20 -20.57 20.93
CA SER A 83 3.39 -21.25 21.49
C SER A 83 3.10 -22.65 22.06
N SER A 84 1.87 -22.92 22.53
CA SER A 84 1.42 -24.22 23.03
C SER A 84 0.63 -25.05 22.00
N SER A 85 0.52 -24.59 20.76
CA SER A 85 -0.23 -25.26 19.71
C SER A 85 0.60 -26.26 18.91
N SER A 86 -0.05 -26.98 17.98
CA SER A 86 0.59 -27.99 17.13
C SER A 86 1.78 -27.42 16.32
N ALA A 87 2.76 -28.27 16.02
CA ALA A 87 3.91 -27.92 15.16
C ALA A 87 3.47 -27.39 13.79
N PHE A 88 2.33 -27.87 13.27
CA PHE A 88 1.77 -27.39 12.02
C PHE A 88 1.37 -25.90 12.12
N ALA A 89 0.70 -25.47 13.17
CA ALA A 89 0.29 -24.08 13.36
C ALA A 89 1.52 -23.15 13.47
N GLN A 90 2.57 -23.58 14.19
CA GLN A 90 3.81 -22.83 14.31
C GLN A 90 4.54 -22.69 12.96
N SER A 91 4.60 -23.78 12.19
CA SER A 91 5.19 -23.78 10.83
C SER A 91 4.42 -22.85 9.87
N THR A 92 3.10 -22.87 9.94
CA THR A 92 2.25 -21.99 9.12
C THR A 92 2.47 -20.52 9.44
N ILE A 93 2.51 -20.15 10.72
CA ILE A 93 2.80 -18.76 11.13
C ILE A 93 4.20 -18.35 10.66
N PHE A 94 5.19 -19.21 10.77
CA PHE A 94 6.53 -18.94 10.30
C PHE A 94 6.58 -18.69 8.78
N ALA A 95 5.92 -19.55 7.99
CA ALA A 95 5.84 -19.39 6.54
C ALA A 95 5.13 -18.09 6.14
N LEU A 96 3.99 -17.79 6.76
CA LEU A 96 3.25 -16.55 6.52
C LEU A 96 4.07 -15.31 6.91
N THR A 97 4.88 -15.40 7.97
CA THR A 97 5.78 -14.31 8.38
C THR A 97 6.83 -14.05 7.30
N ILE A 98 7.48 -15.09 6.78
CA ILE A 98 8.48 -14.94 5.71
C ILE A 98 7.86 -14.31 4.49
N ILE A 99 6.70 -14.80 4.04
CA ILE A 99 5.98 -14.25 2.88
C ILE A 99 5.66 -12.77 3.11
N SER A 100 5.10 -12.43 4.27
CA SER A 100 4.71 -11.05 4.58
C SER A 100 5.90 -10.09 4.61
N VAL A 101 7.02 -10.51 5.21
CA VAL A 101 8.24 -9.69 5.26
C VAL A 101 8.86 -9.55 3.87
N SER A 102 8.85 -10.62 3.06
CA SER A 102 9.34 -10.58 1.68
C SER A 102 8.52 -9.62 0.81
N LEU A 103 7.20 -9.64 0.95
CA LEU A 103 6.30 -8.72 0.24
C LEU A 103 6.52 -7.27 0.67
N LEU A 104 6.68 -7.01 1.97
CA LEU A 104 7.00 -5.68 2.49
C LEU A 104 8.34 -5.16 1.95
N PHE A 105 9.34 -6.03 1.88
CA PHE A 105 10.64 -5.67 1.34
C PHE A 105 10.58 -5.40 -0.17
N ALA A 106 9.84 -6.22 -0.92
CA ALA A 106 9.61 -6.01 -2.35
C ALA A 106 8.90 -4.68 -2.64
N ASP A 107 7.86 -4.36 -1.87
CA ASP A 107 7.15 -3.08 -1.96
C ASP A 107 8.10 -1.90 -1.71
N SER A 108 8.92 -1.98 -0.67
CA SER A 108 9.91 -0.94 -0.34
C SER A 108 10.97 -0.71 -1.42
N LEU A 109 11.23 -1.70 -2.28
CA LEU A 109 12.14 -1.57 -3.42
C LEU A 109 11.47 -1.02 -4.67
N ILE A 110 10.20 -1.34 -4.90
CA ILE A 110 9.47 -1.01 -6.13
C ILE A 110 8.82 0.38 -6.04
N THR A 111 8.25 0.72 -4.90
CA THR A 111 7.45 1.95 -4.74
C THR A 111 8.25 3.24 -4.96
N PRO A 112 9.49 3.43 -4.45
CA PRO A 112 10.24 4.65 -4.70
C PRO A 112 10.59 4.90 -6.17
N PRO A 113 11.09 3.92 -6.96
CA PRO A 113 11.31 4.11 -8.38
C PRO A 113 10.02 4.47 -9.15
N LEU A 114 8.89 3.82 -8.87
CA LEU A 114 7.61 4.14 -9.50
C LEU A 114 7.17 5.58 -9.21
N SER A 115 7.34 6.04 -7.98
CA SER A 115 7.01 7.41 -7.58
C SER A 115 7.87 8.44 -8.31
N ILE A 116 9.16 8.14 -8.51
CA ILE A 116 10.08 9.01 -9.27
C ILE A 116 9.70 9.03 -10.75
N MET A 117 9.39 7.88 -11.34
CA MET A 117 8.96 7.79 -12.74
C MET A 117 7.67 8.60 -12.97
N ALA A 118 6.66 8.42 -12.13
CA ALA A 118 5.41 9.19 -12.22
C ALA A 118 5.64 10.72 -12.10
N ALA A 119 6.58 11.14 -11.26
CA ALA A 119 6.93 12.55 -11.15
C ALA A 119 7.60 13.09 -12.41
N ILE A 120 8.51 12.32 -13.04
CA ILE A 120 9.20 12.70 -14.29
C ILE A 120 8.18 12.77 -15.44
N GLU A 121 7.31 11.79 -15.59
CA GLU A 121 6.25 11.79 -16.60
C GLU A 121 5.33 13.01 -16.47
N GLY A 122 4.97 13.40 -15.25
CA GLY A 122 4.21 14.62 -14.99
C GLY A 122 4.90 15.89 -15.44
N VAL A 123 6.22 15.99 -15.26
CA VAL A 123 7.02 17.14 -15.73
C VAL A 123 7.12 17.16 -17.26
N GLU A 124 7.31 16.00 -17.90
CA GLU A 124 7.37 15.90 -19.37
C GLU A 124 6.06 16.32 -20.05
N MET A 125 4.92 16.07 -19.42
CA MET A 125 3.62 16.52 -19.92
C MET A 125 3.52 18.05 -19.93
N ILE A 126 4.01 18.72 -18.90
CA ILE A 126 3.99 20.20 -18.80
C ILE A 126 4.90 20.81 -19.87
N ASP A 127 6.07 20.22 -20.14
CA ASP A 127 7.02 20.75 -21.13
C ASP A 127 6.55 20.58 -22.58
N LYS A 128 5.72 19.57 -22.87
CA LYS A 128 5.15 19.36 -24.20
C LYS A 128 3.99 20.32 -24.54
N ASP A 129 3.35 20.88 -23.52
CA ASP A 129 2.23 21.82 -23.66
C ASP A 129 2.67 23.30 -23.57
N ALA A 130 3.96 23.58 -23.31
CA ALA A 130 4.59 24.90 -23.21
C ALA A 130 5.26 25.33 -24.52
#